data_9960b59e3b8ad04c5999a02f43edf045
#
_entry.id   9960b59e3b8ad04c5999a02f43edf045
#
_cell.length_a   1.000
_cell.length_b   1.000
_cell.length_c   1.000
_cell.angle_alpha   90.00
_cell.angle_beta   90.00
_cell.angle_gamma   90.00
#
_symmetry.space_group_name_H-M   'P 1'
#
loop_
_entity.id
_entity.type
_entity.pdbx_description
1 polymer ?
#
loop_
_entity_poly.entity_id
_entity_poly.type
_entity_poly.pdbx_seq_one_letter_code
_entity_poly.pdbx_strand_id
1 'polypeptide(L)'
;MWAKGDLFKNVKYNAMLATNLSILGVSAAQLDNKMDTQSFALTWLPTTGEFGLYGTFGDYDWHQKLATRVGVHWSHSLEDTQSQPGTNAIENTQIRLSDGSIIFTPNLFGPGITVDTVDYKMTSVDGGVKYHGMSLEGEFYWRRLGHYTGINVERIPRIRDTGYQLQASAMAIKDVLQLYVSGSQIFGDFGNPSELRIGESWYFAKERGLRLNGEFIHVNHSPVGYTAYPMPVGANGPIFHINLEMNF
;
A
#
# COMPACT_ATOMS: atom_id res chain seq x y z
N MET A 1 0.03 1.17 19.57
CA MET A 1 -0.74 2.36 19.99
C MET A 1 -0.95 3.26 18.79
N TRP A 2 -2.10 3.93 18.71
CA TRP A 2 -2.35 4.90 17.64
C TRP A 2 -3.13 6.11 18.19
N ALA A 3 -2.95 7.25 17.53
CA ALA A 3 -3.67 8.50 17.79
C ALA A 3 -4.05 9.15 16.47
N LYS A 4 -5.27 9.66 16.37
CA LYS A 4 -5.75 10.42 15.22
C LYS A 4 -6.61 11.60 15.68
N GLY A 5 -6.67 12.64 14.88
CA GLY A 5 -7.48 13.82 15.18
C GLY A 5 -7.30 14.94 14.18
N ASP A 6 -7.91 16.06 14.49
CA ASP A 6 -7.77 17.31 13.72
C ASP A 6 -6.70 18.19 14.41
N LEU A 7 -5.66 18.60 13.65
CA LEU A 7 -4.67 19.58 14.12
C LEU A 7 -5.17 21.01 13.96
N PHE A 8 -5.75 21.29 12.79
CA PHE A 8 -6.33 22.57 12.41
C PHE A 8 -7.57 22.32 11.57
N LYS A 9 -8.29 23.39 11.23
CA LYS A 9 -9.39 23.29 10.28
C LYS A 9 -8.91 22.63 8.97
N ASN A 10 -9.57 21.55 8.58
CA ASN A 10 -9.27 20.77 7.36
C ASN A 10 -7.90 20.06 7.35
N VAL A 11 -7.20 19.98 8.47
CA VAL A 11 -5.90 19.25 8.59
C VAL A 11 -6.04 18.16 9.64
N LYS A 12 -5.91 16.91 9.20
CA LYS A 12 -6.01 15.71 10.05
C LYS A 12 -4.65 15.07 10.22
N TYR A 13 -4.42 14.43 11.35
CA TYR A 13 -3.25 13.61 11.59
C TYR A 13 -3.61 12.19 12.01
N ASN A 14 -2.71 11.28 11.74
CA ASN A 14 -2.70 9.92 12.25
C ASN A 14 -1.25 9.57 12.64
N ALA A 15 -1.06 9.07 13.85
CA ALA A 15 0.22 8.63 14.36
C ALA A 15 0.10 7.24 14.95
N MET A 16 1.07 6.38 14.71
CA MET A 16 1.07 5.00 15.17
C MET A 16 2.44 4.60 15.70
N LEU A 17 2.42 3.85 16.81
CA LEU A 17 3.55 3.06 17.31
C LEU A 17 3.13 1.60 17.32
N ALA A 18 3.94 0.74 16.71
CA ALA A 18 3.70 -0.69 16.57
C ALA A 18 5.00 -1.47 16.78
N THR A 19 4.90 -2.77 16.80
CA THR A 19 6.03 -3.69 17.01
C THR A 19 6.72 -4.08 15.70
N ASN A 20 6.00 -4.09 14.59
CA ASN A 20 6.52 -4.37 13.23
C ASN A 20 5.53 -3.89 12.17
N LEU A 21 5.91 -3.99 10.89
CA LEU A 21 5.05 -3.67 9.74
C LEU A 21 4.07 -4.81 9.39
N SER A 22 4.15 -5.96 10.06
CA SER A 22 3.27 -7.08 9.81
C SER A 22 1.85 -6.79 10.31
N ILE A 23 0.86 -7.10 9.47
CA ILE A 23 -0.58 -7.05 9.79
C ILE A 23 -1.15 -8.44 10.08
N LEU A 24 -0.31 -9.40 10.43
CA LEU A 24 -0.77 -10.74 10.79
C LEU A 24 -1.65 -10.67 12.04
N GLY A 25 -2.81 -11.33 11.99
CA GLY A 25 -3.76 -11.45 13.09
C GLY A 25 -3.28 -12.42 14.19
N VAL A 26 -2.07 -12.22 14.68
CA VAL A 26 -1.46 -13.02 15.76
C VAL A 26 -1.89 -12.51 17.12
N SER A 27 -1.90 -13.39 18.11
CA SER A 27 -2.21 -13.01 19.50
C SER A 27 -1.12 -12.08 20.04
N ALA A 28 -1.48 -11.21 20.99
CA ALA A 28 -0.54 -10.27 21.61
C ALA A 28 0.67 -10.97 22.27
N ALA A 29 0.55 -12.23 22.67
CA ALA A 29 1.65 -13.02 23.21
C ALA A 29 2.67 -13.49 22.14
N GLN A 30 2.32 -13.37 20.89
CA GLN A 30 3.15 -13.76 19.74
C GLN A 30 3.74 -12.54 18.99
N LEU A 31 3.41 -11.32 19.41
CA LEU A 31 3.97 -10.10 18.83
C LEU A 31 5.39 -9.87 19.32
N ASP A 32 6.19 -9.25 18.48
CA ASP A 32 7.48 -8.70 18.89
C ASP A 32 7.31 -7.78 20.10
N ASN A 33 8.23 -7.85 21.05
CA ASN A 33 8.18 -7.09 22.30
C ASN A 33 8.82 -5.71 22.21
N LYS A 34 9.33 -5.32 21.04
CA LYS A 34 9.92 -3.99 20.79
C LYS A 34 8.90 -3.13 20.03
N MET A 35 8.78 -1.88 20.46
CA MET A 35 7.94 -0.88 19.76
C MET A 35 8.82 0.00 18.87
N ASP A 36 9.36 -0.59 17.81
CA ASP A 36 10.32 0.05 16.91
C ASP A 36 9.74 0.44 15.55
N THR A 37 8.44 0.22 15.36
CA THR A 37 7.70 0.73 14.20
C THR A 37 6.99 2.02 14.53
N GLN A 38 7.25 3.05 13.74
CA GLN A 38 6.63 4.37 13.84
C GLN A 38 6.00 4.76 12.51
N SER A 39 4.81 5.33 12.54
CA SER A 39 4.16 5.86 11.35
C SER A 39 3.44 7.17 11.67
N PHE A 40 3.48 8.08 10.73
CA PHE A 40 2.84 9.39 10.83
C PHE A 40 2.25 9.79 9.49
N ALA A 41 1.05 10.35 9.52
CA ALA A 41 0.35 10.87 8.35
C ALA A 41 -0.28 12.23 8.66
N LEU A 42 -0.17 13.14 7.71
CA LEU A 42 -0.91 14.40 7.66
C LEU A 42 -1.78 14.40 6.41
N THR A 43 -3.04 14.80 6.56
CA THR A 43 -3.98 14.97 5.45
C THR A 43 -4.57 16.35 5.51
N TRP A 44 -4.43 17.11 4.43
CA TRP A 44 -5.03 18.43 4.24
C TRP A 44 -6.14 18.37 3.19
N LEU A 45 -7.29 18.95 3.53
CA LEU A 45 -8.52 19.00 2.72
C LEU A 45 -8.84 20.45 2.37
N PRO A 46 -8.11 21.07 1.43
CA PRO A 46 -8.08 22.52 1.28
C PRO A 46 -9.39 23.16 0.84
N THR A 47 -10.23 22.49 0.10
CA THR A 47 -11.42 23.08 -0.51
C THR A 47 -12.69 22.88 0.34
N THR A 48 -13.22 21.66 0.39
CA THR A 48 -14.50 21.36 1.05
C THR A 48 -14.32 20.95 2.51
N GLY A 49 -13.11 20.60 2.95
CA GLY A 49 -12.84 20.05 4.28
C GLY A 49 -13.20 18.56 4.40
N GLU A 50 -13.59 17.92 3.31
CA GLU A 50 -13.88 16.49 3.22
C GLU A 50 -13.46 15.95 1.84
N PHE A 51 -13.38 14.63 1.68
CA PHE A 51 -12.99 13.97 0.44
C PHE A 51 -13.80 12.67 0.21
N GLY A 52 -15.03 12.64 0.70
CA GLY A 52 -15.91 11.49 0.72
C GLY A 52 -15.68 10.57 1.93
N LEU A 53 -16.61 9.67 2.13
CA LEU A 53 -16.64 8.77 3.28
C LEU A 53 -15.38 7.87 3.27
N TYR A 54 -14.64 7.86 4.36
CA TYR A 54 -13.40 7.06 4.55
C TYR A 54 -12.29 7.31 3.52
N GLY A 55 -12.31 8.41 2.78
CA GLY A 55 -11.29 8.72 1.78
C GLY A 55 -11.22 7.72 0.62
N THR A 56 -12.30 7.01 0.33
CA THR A 56 -12.36 5.97 -0.70
C THR A 56 -12.12 6.53 -2.10
N PHE A 57 -11.53 5.71 -2.95
CA PHE A 57 -11.36 6.02 -4.37
C PHE A 57 -12.71 6.23 -5.07
N GLY A 58 -12.70 7.16 -6.04
CA GLY A 58 -13.89 7.50 -6.81
C GLY A 58 -14.80 8.52 -6.11
N ASP A 59 -15.67 9.11 -6.89
CA ASP A 59 -16.63 10.14 -6.44
C ASP A 59 -18.06 9.62 -6.46
N TYR A 60 -18.34 8.59 -5.66
CA TYR A 60 -19.68 8.05 -5.47
C TYR A 60 -20.65 9.11 -4.88
N ASP A 61 -20.13 9.94 -3.96
CA ASP A 61 -20.92 10.98 -3.26
C ASP A 61 -21.33 12.14 -4.18
N TRP A 62 -20.83 12.15 -5.41
CA TRP A 62 -21.18 13.13 -6.44
C TRP A 62 -20.97 14.58 -5.99
N HIS A 63 -19.75 14.90 -5.57
CA HIS A 63 -19.40 16.22 -5.04
C HIS A 63 -19.82 17.37 -5.96
N GLN A 64 -20.68 18.24 -5.45
CA GLN A 64 -21.14 19.43 -6.20
C GLN A 64 -20.09 20.55 -6.25
N LYS A 65 -19.12 20.52 -5.35
CA LYS A 65 -17.97 21.42 -5.29
C LYS A 65 -16.70 20.62 -5.42
N LEU A 66 -15.68 21.23 -5.99
CA LEU A 66 -14.37 20.57 -6.12
C LEU A 66 -13.84 20.20 -4.72
N ALA A 67 -13.81 18.90 -4.42
CA ALA A 67 -13.16 18.38 -3.23
C ALA A 67 -11.72 18.02 -3.57
N THR A 68 -10.78 18.42 -2.70
CA THR A 68 -9.35 18.16 -2.90
C THR A 68 -8.73 17.62 -1.63
N ARG A 69 -7.74 16.74 -1.80
CA ARG A 69 -6.92 16.14 -0.73
C ARG A 69 -5.45 16.23 -1.10
N VAL A 70 -4.63 16.49 -0.10
CA VAL A 70 -3.17 16.33 -0.14
C VAL A 70 -2.75 15.61 1.13
N GLY A 71 -1.98 14.53 0.99
CA GLY A 71 -1.47 13.74 2.09
C GLY A 71 0.05 13.65 2.07
N VAL A 72 0.65 13.54 3.24
CA VAL A 72 2.07 13.20 3.44
C VAL A 72 2.15 12.13 4.50
N HIS A 73 2.88 11.06 4.20
CA HIS A 73 3.01 9.89 5.07
C HIS A 73 4.47 9.57 5.29
N TRP A 74 4.80 9.11 6.48
CA TRP A 74 6.13 8.64 6.83
C TRP A 74 6.02 7.41 7.71
N SER A 75 6.87 6.42 7.45
CA SER A 75 7.00 5.22 8.27
C SER A 75 8.45 4.83 8.43
N HIS A 76 8.79 4.37 9.62
CA HIS A 76 10.09 3.82 9.98
C HIS A 76 9.88 2.56 10.81
N SER A 77 10.65 1.53 10.53
CA SER A 77 10.64 0.29 11.31
C SER A 77 12.02 -0.37 11.27
N LEU A 78 12.39 -1.01 12.37
CA LEU A 78 13.50 -1.95 12.41
C LEU A 78 12.90 -3.36 12.30
N GLU A 79 13.02 -3.96 11.14
CA GLU A 79 12.42 -5.27 10.84
C GLU A 79 13.46 -6.37 10.96
N ASP A 80 13.05 -7.52 11.50
CA ASP A 80 13.87 -8.73 11.59
C ASP A 80 13.26 -9.90 10.79
N THR A 81 13.91 -11.06 10.84
CA THR A 81 13.49 -12.27 10.13
C THR A 81 12.18 -12.85 10.64
N GLN A 82 11.71 -12.41 11.81
CA GLN A 82 10.58 -12.99 12.52
C GLN A 82 9.46 -11.99 12.65
N SER A 83 8.26 -12.40 12.32
CA SER A 83 7.05 -11.65 12.64
C SER A 83 6.45 -12.07 13.99
N GLN A 84 6.99 -13.15 14.62
CA GLN A 84 6.53 -13.72 15.88
C GLN A 84 7.72 -14.20 16.73
N PRO A 85 7.72 -13.99 18.06
CA PRO A 85 8.76 -14.49 18.93
C PRO A 85 8.78 -16.03 18.96
N GLY A 86 9.98 -16.61 19.05
CA GLY A 86 10.19 -18.02 19.36
C GLY A 86 10.23 -18.98 18.18
N THR A 87 10.27 -18.50 16.95
CA THR A 87 10.53 -19.32 15.77
C THR A 87 11.93 -19.03 15.19
N ASN A 88 12.55 -20.06 14.59
CA ASN A 88 13.80 -19.90 13.83
C ASN A 88 13.58 -19.83 12.31
N ALA A 89 12.31 -19.92 11.88
CA ALA A 89 11.94 -19.81 10.47
C ALA A 89 11.82 -18.36 10.04
N ILE A 90 12.09 -18.08 8.77
CA ILE A 90 11.84 -16.77 8.18
C ILE A 90 10.33 -16.61 8.00
N GLU A 91 9.72 -15.80 8.83
CA GLU A 91 8.27 -15.54 8.83
C GLU A 91 7.93 -14.14 8.31
N ASN A 92 8.85 -13.18 8.42
CA ASN A 92 8.65 -11.82 7.92
C ASN A 92 8.77 -11.80 6.40
N THR A 93 7.63 -11.92 5.72
CA THR A 93 7.50 -11.85 4.26
C THR A 93 7.10 -10.46 3.77
N GLN A 94 7.02 -9.47 4.65
CA GLN A 94 6.59 -8.11 4.32
C GLN A 94 7.71 -7.30 3.67
N ILE A 95 8.96 -7.53 4.06
CA ILE A 95 10.09 -6.79 3.51
C ILE A 95 10.59 -7.47 2.26
N ARG A 96 10.08 -6.99 1.12
CA ARG A 96 10.42 -7.49 -0.22
C ARG A 96 11.24 -6.46 -0.98
N LEU A 97 12.11 -6.97 -1.83
CA LEU A 97 12.78 -6.19 -2.87
C LEU A 97 11.81 -5.85 -4.01
N SER A 98 12.21 -5.01 -4.95
CA SER A 98 11.33 -4.60 -6.05
C SER A 98 11.02 -5.74 -7.04
N ASP A 99 11.81 -6.82 -7.07
CA ASP A 99 11.52 -8.06 -7.79
C ASP A 99 10.60 -9.02 -7.02
N GLY A 100 10.25 -8.69 -5.77
CA GLY A 100 9.41 -9.49 -4.88
C GLY A 100 10.17 -10.49 -4.02
N SER A 101 11.48 -10.60 -4.12
CA SER A 101 12.31 -11.44 -3.25
C SER A 101 12.23 -10.97 -1.80
N ILE A 102 12.15 -11.90 -0.85
CA ILE A 102 12.15 -11.60 0.59
C ILE A 102 13.58 -11.32 1.02
N ILE A 103 13.84 -10.15 1.61
CA ILE A 103 15.20 -9.69 1.96
C ILE A 103 15.94 -10.64 2.91
N PHE A 104 15.21 -11.34 3.77
CA PHE A 104 15.77 -12.28 4.75
C PHE A 104 16.12 -13.66 4.18
N THR A 105 15.89 -13.90 2.89
CA THR A 105 16.24 -15.17 2.25
C THR A 105 17.75 -15.39 2.28
N PRO A 106 18.25 -16.51 2.85
CA PRO A 106 19.69 -16.78 2.90
C PRO A 106 20.33 -16.79 1.51
N ASN A 107 21.53 -16.22 1.41
CA ASN A 107 22.29 -16.11 0.16
C ASN A 107 21.63 -15.27 -0.95
N LEU A 108 20.58 -14.49 -0.67
CA LEU A 108 19.92 -13.64 -1.66
C LEU A 108 20.90 -12.66 -2.32
N PHE A 109 21.82 -12.07 -1.54
CA PHE A 109 22.82 -11.11 -2.02
C PHE A 109 24.17 -11.75 -2.37
N GLY A 110 24.25 -13.06 -2.36
CA GLY A 110 25.45 -13.84 -2.69
C GLY A 110 25.77 -14.90 -1.63
N PRO A 111 26.65 -15.84 -1.96
CA PRO A 111 27.01 -16.94 -1.06
C PRO A 111 27.53 -16.45 0.30
N GLY A 112 26.98 -16.99 1.38
CA GLY A 112 27.36 -16.68 2.76
C GLY A 112 26.86 -15.32 3.28
N ILE A 113 25.96 -14.65 2.57
CA ILE A 113 25.34 -13.39 3.02
C ILE A 113 23.94 -13.70 3.56
N THR A 114 23.66 -13.31 4.81
CA THR A 114 22.34 -13.46 5.44
C THR A 114 22.01 -12.20 6.20
N VAL A 115 20.82 -11.68 5.98
CA VAL A 115 20.28 -10.50 6.66
C VAL A 115 19.43 -10.95 7.84
N ASP A 116 19.73 -10.47 9.04
CA ASP A 116 18.96 -10.73 10.26
C ASP A 116 18.01 -9.57 10.58
N THR A 117 18.49 -8.31 10.41
CA THR A 117 17.65 -7.12 10.59
C THR A 117 17.88 -6.10 9.49
N VAL A 118 16.87 -5.25 9.25
CA VAL A 118 16.93 -4.14 8.28
C VAL A 118 16.20 -2.91 8.80
N ASP A 119 16.81 -1.75 8.65
CA ASP A 119 16.18 -0.43 8.87
C ASP A 119 15.35 -0.08 7.62
N TYR A 120 14.02 -0.09 7.78
CA TYR A 120 13.03 0.27 6.78
C TYR A 120 12.57 1.71 6.97
N LYS A 121 12.61 2.50 5.91
CA LYS A 121 12.04 3.86 5.87
C LYS A 121 11.24 4.06 4.60
N MET A 122 10.05 4.62 4.76
CA MET A 122 9.19 4.99 3.63
C MET A 122 8.59 6.37 3.86
N THR A 123 8.54 7.15 2.81
CA THR A 123 7.81 8.42 2.76
C THR A 123 6.94 8.41 1.52
N SER A 124 5.70 8.87 1.64
CA SER A 124 4.85 9.08 0.47
C SER A 124 4.13 10.42 0.52
N VAL A 125 3.74 10.88 -0.64
CA VAL A 125 2.82 12.00 -0.84
C VAL A 125 1.68 11.53 -1.71
N ASP A 126 0.47 11.83 -1.30
CA ASP A 126 -0.74 11.55 -2.08
C ASP A 126 -1.54 12.81 -2.34
N GLY A 127 -2.37 12.74 -3.36
CA GLY A 127 -3.29 13.82 -3.67
C GLY A 127 -4.46 13.33 -4.51
N GLY A 128 -5.53 14.12 -4.48
CA GLY A 128 -6.70 13.79 -5.27
C GLY A 128 -7.66 14.94 -5.43
N VAL A 129 -8.49 14.81 -6.46
CA VAL A 129 -9.58 15.72 -6.77
C VAL A 129 -10.84 14.94 -7.08
N LYS A 130 -12.00 15.44 -6.60
CA LYS A 130 -13.33 14.86 -6.86
C LYS A 130 -14.30 15.96 -7.24
N TYR A 131 -15.07 15.72 -8.29
CA TYR A 131 -16.05 16.67 -8.78
C TYR A 131 -17.06 16.00 -9.72
N HIS A 132 -18.37 16.15 -9.44
CA HIS A 132 -19.48 15.68 -10.28
C HIS A 132 -19.36 14.22 -10.73
N GLY A 133 -19.03 13.32 -9.80
CA GLY A 133 -18.89 11.89 -10.08
C GLY A 133 -17.56 11.48 -10.68
N MET A 134 -16.66 12.42 -10.95
CA MET A 134 -15.30 12.15 -11.44
C MET A 134 -14.28 12.25 -10.32
N SER A 135 -13.25 11.40 -10.34
CA SER A 135 -12.09 11.52 -9.47
C SER A 135 -10.78 11.29 -10.22
N LEU A 136 -9.75 11.96 -9.75
CA LEU A 136 -8.36 11.67 -10.10
C LEU A 136 -7.57 11.66 -8.80
N GLU A 137 -6.90 10.56 -8.52
CA GLU A 137 -6.17 10.33 -7.27
C GLU A 137 -4.83 9.68 -7.58
N GLY A 138 -3.79 10.05 -6.84
CA GLY A 138 -2.47 9.46 -7.03
C GLY A 138 -1.63 9.53 -5.78
N GLU A 139 -0.61 8.68 -5.74
CA GLU A 139 0.39 8.61 -4.70
C GLU A 139 1.76 8.43 -5.34
N PHE A 140 2.77 9.04 -4.75
CA PHE A 140 4.18 8.83 -5.05
C PHE A 140 4.93 8.51 -3.77
N TYR A 141 5.81 7.50 -3.77
CA TYR A 141 6.56 7.10 -2.59
C TYR A 141 8.04 6.89 -2.84
N TRP A 142 8.82 7.02 -1.76
CA TRP A 142 10.24 6.70 -1.65
C TRP A 142 10.43 5.71 -0.52
N ARG A 143 11.11 4.61 -0.81
CA ARG A 143 11.49 3.61 0.16
C ARG A 143 13.00 3.48 0.26
N ARG A 144 13.50 3.22 1.47
CA ARG A 144 14.90 2.89 1.73
C ARG A 144 14.99 1.68 2.64
N LEU A 145 15.91 0.77 2.30
CA LEU A 145 16.35 -0.33 3.15
C LEU A 145 17.86 -0.19 3.38
N GLY A 146 18.31 -0.39 4.62
CA GLY A 146 19.72 -0.23 4.97
C GLY A 146 20.02 -0.58 6.41
N HIS A 147 21.24 -0.27 6.90
CA HIS A 147 21.68 -0.58 8.25
C HIS A 147 21.42 -2.05 8.63
N TYR A 148 21.82 -2.95 7.73
CA TYR A 148 21.61 -4.38 7.90
C TYR A 148 22.46 -4.92 9.04
N THR A 149 21.94 -5.91 9.79
CA THR A 149 22.72 -6.81 10.63
C THR A 149 22.63 -8.23 10.09
N GLY A 150 23.59 -9.08 10.42
CA GLY A 150 23.65 -10.45 9.93
C GLY A 150 25.06 -10.86 9.54
N ILE A 151 25.17 -11.83 8.63
CA ILE A 151 26.45 -12.39 8.17
C ILE A 151 26.88 -11.72 6.88
N ASN A 152 28.09 -11.14 6.84
CA ASN A 152 28.72 -10.50 5.66
C ASN A 152 27.86 -9.40 5.02
N VAL A 153 27.01 -8.74 5.80
CA VAL A 153 26.03 -7.72 5.32
C VAL A 153 26.67 -6.41 4.91
N GLU A 154 27.94 -6.16 5.26
CA GLU A 154 28.69 -4.97 4.85
C GLU A 154 28.87 -4.85 3.33
N ARG A 155 28.63 -5.93 2.60
CA ARG A 155 28.65 -5.99 1.13
C ARG A 155 27.34 -5.54 0.47
N ILE A 156 26.27 -5.43 1.25
CA ILE A 156 24.94 -5.05 0.73
C ILE A 156 24.86 -3.52 0.64
N PRO A 157 24.66 -2.96 -0.55
CA PRO A 157 24.44 -1.53 -0.69
C PRO A 157 23.09 -1.11 -0.07
N ARG A 158 22.95 0.17 0.24
CA ARG A 158 21.66 0.70 0.60
C ARG A 158 20.71 0.62 -0.59
N ILE A 159 19.56 -0.05 -0.40
CA ILE A 159 18.54 -0.24 -1.43
C ILE A 159 17.59 0.95 -1.42
N ARG A 160 17.21 1.42 -2.60
CA ARG A 160 16.28 2.53 -2.79
C ARG A 160 15.27 2.18 -3.86
N ASP A 161 14.01 2.37 -3.52
CA ASP A 161 12.92 2.23 -4.48
C ASP A 161 12.08 3.50 -4.47
N THR A 162 11.54 3.82 -5.62
CA THR A 162 10.49 4.83 -5.79
C THR A 162 9.33 4.21 -6.54
N GLY A 163 8.16 4.77 -6.39
CA GLY A 163 7.02 4.30 -7.17
C GLY A 163 5.87 5.28 -7.13
N TYR A 164 4.94 5.07 -8.02
CA TYR A 164 3.70 5.83 -8.06
C TYR A 164 2.51 4.92 -8.35
N GLN A 165 1.35 5.40 -7.94
CA GLN A 165 0.05 4.91 -8.37
C GLN A 165 -0.79 6.11 -8.80
N LEU A 166 -1.52 5.96 -9.92
CA LEU A 166 -2.49 6.94 -10.39
C LEU A 166 -3.78 6.23 -10.74
N GLN A 167 -4.92 6.81 -10.33
CA GLN A 167 -6.24 6.29 -10.64
C GLN A 167 -7.17 7.41 -11.06
N ALA A 168 -7.91 7.18 -12.14
CA ALA A 168 -9.02 8.02 -12.58
C ALA A 168 -10.32 7.22 -12.55
N SER A 169 -11.42 7.84 -12.16
CA SER A 169 -12.73 7.21 -12.21
C SER A 169 -13.83 8.18 -12.58
N ALA A 170 -14.96 7.64 -13.07
CA ALA A 170 -16.16 8.39 -13.34
C ALA A 170 -17.40 7.55 -13.03
N MET A 171 -18.40 8.16 -12.40
CA MET A 171 -19.73 7.59 -12.28
C MET A 171 -20.44 7.70 -13.64
N ALA A 172 -20.38 6.64 -14.43
CA ALA A 172 -21.05 6.59 -15.75
C ALA A 172 -22.57 6.67 -15.60
N ILE A 173 -23.10 6.09 -14.53
CA ILE A 173 -24.50 6.23 -14.10
C ILE A 173 -24.50 6.55 -12.62
N LYS A 174 -25.01 7.72 -12.27
CA LYS A 174 -25.02 8.21 -10.88
C LYS A 174 -25.64 7.16 -9.94
N ASP A 175 -24.96 6.90 -8.82
CA ASP A 175 -25.33 5.96 -7.76
C ASP A 175 -25.43 4.49 -8.22
N VAL A 176 -25.08 4.18 -9.47
CA VAL A 176 -25.27 2.84 -10.05
C VAL A 176 -23.99 2.24 -10.63
N LEU A 177 -23.27 2.96 -11.50
CA LEU A 177 -22.14 2.41 -12.22
C LEU A 177 -20.96 3.38 -12.20
N GLN A 178 -19.86 2.92 -11.64
CA GLN A 178 -18.57 3.59 -11.68
C GLN A 178 -17.64 2.83 -12.63
N LEU A 179 -16.96 3.54 -13.49
CA LEU A 179 -15.85 3.03 -14.30
C LEU A 179 -14.55 3.62 -13.79
N TYR A 180 -13.45 2.85 -13.85
CA TYR A 180 -12.13 3.33 -13.43
C TYR A 180 -11.00 2.72 -14.24
N VAL A 181 -9.90 3.45 -14.26
CA VAL A 181 -8.60 2.99 -14.74
C VAL A 181 -7.56 3.36 -13.71
N SER A 182 -6.62 2.46 -13.43
CA SER A 182 -5.48 2.77 -12.59
C SER A 182 -4.19 2.17 -13.14
N GLY A 183 -3.06 2.80 -12.84
CA GLY A 183 -1.75 2.30 -13.18
C GLY A 183 -0.78 2.55 -12.03
N SER A 184 0.16 1.61 -11.85
CA SER A 184 1.24 1.74 -10.87
C SER A 184 2.55 1.25 -11.45
N GLN A 185 3.65 1.82 -10.96
CA GLN A 185 5.00 1.48 -11.34
C GLN A 185 5.92 1.60 -10.14
N ILE A 186 6.80 0.62 -9.96
CA ILE A 186 7.94 0.68 -9.05
C ILE A 186 9.21 0.85 -9.89
N PHE A 187 10.12 1.69 -9.43
CA PHE A 187 11.49 1.83 -9.92
C PHE A 187 12.42 1.45 -8.78
N GLY A 188 13.04 0.30 -8.88
CA GLY A 188 13.87 -0.25 -7.81
C GLY A 188 15.16 -0.86 -8.31
N ASP A 189 16.09 -1.03 -7.37
CA ASP A 189 17.43 -1.58 -7.66
C ASP A 189 17.36 -3.06 -8.15
N PHE A 190 16.24 -3.77 -7.90
CA PHE A 190 16.06 -5.19 -8.23
C PHE A 190 14.99 -5.45 -9.28
N GLY A 191 14.36 -4.42 -9.83
CA GLY A 191 13.37 -4.56 -10.89
C GLY A 191 12.38 -3.42 -10.92
N ASN A 192 11.63 -3.33 -12.04
CA ASN A 192 10.68 -2.26 -12.29
C ASN A 192 9.29 -2.85 -12.58
N PRO A 193 8.63 -3.48 -11.59
CA PRO A 193 7.29 -4.04 -11.80
C PRO A 193 6.27 -2.94 -12.07
N SER A 194 5.26 -3.29 -12.87
CA SER A 194 4.16 -2.37 -13.20
C SER A 194 2.83 -3.09 -13.28
N GLU A 195 1.77 -2.32 -13.14
CA GLU A 195 0.41 -2.80 -13.19
C GLU A 195 -0.48 -1.78 -13.90
N LEU A 196 -1.40 -2.27 -14.71
CA LEU A 196 -2.50 -1.51 -15.30
C LEU A 196 -3.81 -2.21 -14.98
N ARG A 197 -4.80 -1.45 -14.51
CA ARG A 197 -6.16 -1.93 -14.22
C ARG A 197 -7.19 -1.13 -14.99
N ILE A 198 -8.22 -1.82 -15.45
CA ILE A 198 -9.45 -1.23 -15.97
C ILE A 198 -10.60 -1.99 -15.30
N GLY A 199 -11.52 -1.28 -14.71
CA GLY A 199 -12.59 -1.94 -13.95
C GLY A 199 -13.85 -1.12 -13.85
N GLU A 200 -14.84 -1.78 -13.25
CA GLU A 200 -16.14 -1.22 -12.94
C GLU A 200 -16.58 -1.60 -11.54
N SER A 201 -17.42 -0.75 -10.94
CA SER A 201 -18.14 -1.05 -9.70
C SER A 201 -19.63 -0.80 -9.96
N TRP A 202 -20.43 -1.85 -9.85
CA TRP A 202 -21.86 -1.80 -10.02
C TRP A 202 -22.57 -1.82 -8.67
N TYR A 203 -23.20 -0.70 -8.32
CA TYR A 203 -23.96 -0.47 -7.10
C TYR A 203 -25.46 -0.77 -7.38
N PHE A 204 -25.80 -2.06 -7.50
CA PHE A 204 -27.12 -2.49 -7.96
C PHE A 204 -28.26 -2.15 -6.99
N ALA A 205 -27.98 -1.96 -5.70
CA ALA A 205 -28.94 -1.46 -4.71
C ALA A 205 -28.94 0.08 -4.55
N LYS A 206 -28.10 0.79 -5.31
CA LYS A 206 -27.81 2.22 -5.13
C LYS A 206 -27.28 2.56 -3.74
N GLU A 207 -26.63 1.61 -3.12
CA GLU A 207 -26.01 1.72 -1.81
C GLU A 207 -24.52 1.42 -1.93
N ARG A 208 -23.69 2.23 -1.30
CA ARG A 208 -22.23 2.09 -1.34
C ARG A 208 -21.74 0.77 -0.73
N GLY A 209 -22.47 0.29 0.29
CA GLY A 209 -22.12 -0.94 1.01
C GLY A 209 -22.40 -2.23 0.24
N LEU A 210 -23.08 -2.18 -0.90
CA LEU A 210 -23.42 -3.37 -1.69
C LEU A 210 -23.07 -3.14 -3.15
N ARG A 211 -21.96 -3.75 -3.60
CA ARG A 211 -21.49 -3.58 -4.97
C ARG A 211 -20.84 -4.85 -5.53
N LEU A 212 -20.96 -5.02 -6.82
CA LEU A 212 -20.22 -5.99 -7.60
C LEU A 212 -19.09 -5.24 -8.32
N ASN A 213 -17.85 -5.66 -8.10
CA ASN A 213 -16.69 -5.13 -8.79
C ASN A 213 -16.21 -6.14 -9.84
N GLY A 214 -15.93 -5.67 -11.05
CA GLY A 214 -15.26 -6.40 -12.09
C GLY A 214 -14.03 -5.65 -12.56
N GLU A 215 -12.88 -6.33 -12.71
CA GLU A 215 -11.68 -5.69 -13.20
C GLU A 215 -10.82 -6.61 -14.05
N PHE A 216 -10.20 -6.02 -15.05
CA PHE A 216 -9.11 -6.60 -15.80
C PHE A 216 -7.81 -5.94 -15.33
N ILE A 217 -6.84 -6.76 -14.93
CA ILE A 217 -5.54 -6.33 -14.43
C ILE A 217 -4.48 -6.93 -15.35
N HIS A 218 -3.57 -6.12 -15.84
CA HIS A 218 -2.35 -6.59 -16.49
C HIS A 218 -1.16 -6.29 -15.59
N VAL A 219 -0.45 -7.34 -15.16
CA VAL A 219 0.69 -7.25 -14.28
C VAL A 219 1.96 -7.57 -15.05
N ASN A 220 3.00 -6.80 -14.81
CA ASN A 220 4.34 -7.02 -15.33
C ASN A 220 5.32 -7.16 -14.17
N HIS A 221 5.99 -8.33 -14.06
CA HIS A 221 6.92 -8.67 -12.98
C HIS A 221 6.33 -8.52 -11.58
N SER A 222 5.19 -9.19 -11.29
CA SER A 222 4.49 -9.09 -10.00
C SER A 222 5.42 -9.22 -8.79
N PRO A 223 5.60 -8.20 -7.95
CA PRO A 223 6.46 -8.29 -6.78
C PRO A 223 5.76 -8.95 -5.57
N VAL A 224 4.46 -9.20 -5.67
CA VAL A 224 3.63 -9.73 -4.57
C VAL A 224 3.16 -11.16 -4.82
N GLY A 225 3.06 -11.60 -6.07
CA GLY A 225 2.67 -12.97 -6.43
C GLY A 225 1.38 -13.42 -5.77
N TYR A 226 1.35 -14.65 -5.29
CA TYR A 226 0.15 -15.29 -4.67
C TYR A 226 -0.41 -14.58 -3.43
N THR A 227 0.24 -13.57 -2.90
CA THR A 227 -0.34 -12.77 -1.81
C THR A 227 -1.44 -11.82 -2.28
N ALA A 228 -1.47 -11.48 -3.57
CA ALA A 228 -2.47 -10.59 -4.15
C ALA A 228 -3.08 -11.13 -5.45
N TYR A 229 -2.35 -11.99 -6.19
CA TYR A 229 -2.73 -12.47 -7.52
C TYR A 229 -2.60 -13.98 -7.65
N PRO A 230 -3.38 -14.65 -8.51
CA PRO A 230 -3.28 -16.10 -8.74
C PRO A 230 -2.07 -16.46 -9.62
N MET A 231 -0.90 -15.88 -9.32
CA MET A 231 0.35 -16.11 -10.05
C MET A 231 1.57 -15.99 -9.11
N PRO A 232 2.71 -16.62 -9.44
CA PRO A 232 3.92 -16.49 -8.63
C PRO A 232 4.53 -15.08 -8.69
N VAL A 233 5.43 -14.80 -7.74
CA VAL A 233 6.30 -13.62 -7.78
C VAL A 233 7.10 -13.60 -9.07
N GLY A 234 7.28 -12.42 -9.68
CA GLY A 234 7.98 -12.21 -10.95
C GLY A 234 7.15 -12.54 -12.19
N ALA A 235 5.96 -13.10 -12.06
CA ALA A 235 5.11 -13.45 -13.20
C ALA A 235 4.53 -12.22 -13.90
N ASN A 236 4.23 -12.43 -15.19
CA ASN A 236 3.56 -11.47 -16.07
C ASN A 236 2.24 -12.06 -16.54
N GLY A 237 1.24 -11.23 -16.72
CA GLY A 237 0.02 -11.69 -17.38
C GLY A 237 -1.24 -10.93 -17.02
N PRO A 238 -2.34 -11.28 -17.70
CA PRO A 238 -3.65 -10.75 -17.40
C PRO A 238 -4.32 -11.51 -16.26
N ILE A 239 -5.11 -10.79 -15.47
CA ILE A 239 -5.96 -11.33 -14.42
C ILE A 239 -7.35 -10.74 -14.61
N PHE A 240 -8.36 -11.59 -14.49
CA PHE A 240 -9.75 -11.16 -14.37
C PHE A 240 -10.19 -11.37 -12.93
N HIS A 241 -10.67 -10.32 -12.30
CA HIS A 241 -11.12 -10.35 -10.92
C HIS A 241 -12.57 -9.90 -10.83
N ILE A 242 -13.38 -10.68 -10.12
CA ILE A 242 -14.77 -10.36 -9.80
C ILE A 242 -14.94 -10.51 -8.30
N ASN A 243 -15.52 -9.51 -7.67
CA ASN A 243 -15.69 -9.43 -6.22
C ASN A 243 -17.05 -8.82 -5.87
N LEU A 244 -17.81 -9.51 -5.02
CA LEU A 244 -19.00 -8.96 -4.38
C LEU A 244 -18.63 -8.43 -3.00
N GLU A 245 -18.84 -7.14 -2.80
CA GLU A 245 -18.59 -6.46 -1.52
C GLU A 245 -19.91 -6.14 -0.83
N MET A 246 -20.01 -6.55 0.44
CA MET A 246 -21.16 -6.28 1.30
C MET A 246 -20.67 -5.75 2.64
N ASN A 247 -21.06 -4.51 2.99
CA ASN A 247 -20.78 -3.85 4.26
C ASN A 247 -22.09 -3.62 4.99
N PHE A 248 -22.23 -4.17 6.19
CA PHE A 248 -23.42 -4.09 7.03
C PHE A 248 -23.20 -3.15 8.20
#